data_06184d38f9e87152071597cff379f350
#
_entry.id   06184d38f9e87152071597cff379f350
#
_cell.length_a   1.000
_cell.length_b   1.000
_cell.length_c   1.000
_cell.angle_alpha   90.00
_cell.angle_beta   90.00
_cell.angle_gamma   90.00
#
_symmetry.space_group_name_H-M   'P 1'
#
loop_
_entity.id
_entity.type
_entity.pdbx_description
1 polymer ?
#
loop_
_entity_poly.entity_id
_entity_poly.type
_entity_poly.pdbx_seq_one_letter_code
_entity_poly.pdbx_strand_id
1 'polypeptide(L)'
;VAAIEAAKTAGATVACGGKRPEGFDTGYYLEPTVLTEVPLESNAWREEIFGPVVCIRPFSTEAEAIELANDSRFGLAAAVMSKDDVRAERVANAFRAGIVWINCSQPTFTEAPWGGYKESGIGRELGRWGLENYLETKQITRLATGEKWGWYIK
;
A
#
# COMPACT_ATOMS: atom_id res chain seq x y z
N VAL A 1 0.34 13.22 -18.27
CA VAL A 1 0.53 14.69 -18.44
C VAL A 1 -0.55 15.44 -17.67
N ALA A 2 -1.83 15.21 -17.90
CA ALA A 2 -2.91 15.97 -17.24
C ALA A 2 -2.81 16.02 -15.70
N ALA A 3 -2.47 14.91 -15.05
CA ALA A 3 -2.29 14.87 -13.61
C ALA A 3 -1.13 15.76 -13.12
N ILE A 4 -0.05 15.84 -13.89
CA ILE A 4 1.10 16.69 -13.58
C ILE A 4 0.71 18.18 -13.70
N GLU A 5 0.01 18.56 -14.77
CA GLU A 5 -0.46 19.94 -14.94
C GLU A 5 -1.48 20.34 -13.85
N ALA A 6 -2.35 19.43 -13.47
CA ALA A 6 -3.27 19.66 -12.34
C ALA A 6 -2.50 19.83 -11.01
N ALA A 7 -1.45 19.03 -10.77
CA ALA A 7 -0.59 19.18 -9.59
C ALA A 7 0.11 20.53 -9.56
N LYS A 8 0.67 20.99 -10.70
CA LYS A 8 1.28 22.33 -10.83
C LYS A 8 0.28 23.43 -10.53
N THR A 9 -0.92 23.30 -11.09
CA THR A 9 -1.99 24.29 -10.85
C THR A 9 -2.40 24.33 -9.36
N ALA A 10 -2.33 23.19 -8.68
CA ALA A 10 -2.59 23.08 -7.25
C ALA A 10 -1.43 23.60 -6.37
N GLY A 11 -0.27 23.94 -6.95
CA GLY A 11 0.87 24.49 -6.23
C GLY A 11 2.07 23.55 -6.10
N ALA A 12 2.03 22.36 -6.69
CA ALA A 12 3.17 21.44 -6.68
C ALA A 12 4.32 21.96 -7.57
N THR A 13 5.54 21.66 -7.15
CA THR A 13 6.77 21.94 -7.91
C THR A 13 7.22 20.70 -8.67
N VAL A 14 7.51 20.84 -9.97
CA VAL A 14 8.14 19.79 -10.77
C VAL A 14 9.66 19.90 -10.61
N ALA A 15 10.24 19.00 -9.83
CA ALA A 15 11.68 18.99 -9.60
C ALA A 15 12.47 18.42 -10.79
N CYS A 16 11.89 17.47 -11.54
CA CYS A 16 12.42 16.98 -12.82
C CYS A 16 11.32 16.34 -13.67
N GLY A 17 11.56 16.20 -14.96
CA GLY A 17 10.63 15.60 -15.91
C GLY A 17 9.40 16.46 -16.20
N GLY A 18 8.23 15.87 -16.16
CA GLY A 18 6.94 16.56 -16.30
C GLY A 18 6.48 16.75 -17.74
N LYS A 19 7.24 16.33 -18.71
CA LYS A 19 6.95 16.53 -20.14
C LYS A 19 7.20 15.27 -20.97
N ARG A 20 6.77 15.30 -22.21
CA ARG A 20 7.17 14.31 -23.21
C ARG A 20 8.65 14.51 -23.55
N PRO A 21 9.46 13.44 -23.65
CA PRO A 21 10.85 13.56 -24.06
C PRO A 21 10.97 14.07 -25.50
N GLU A 22 12.03 14.81 -25.79
CA GLU A 22 12.30 15.33 -27.12
C GLU A 22 12.54 14.19 -28.13
N GLY A 23 12.10 14.38 -29.37
CA GLY A 23 12.23 13.38 -30.44
C GLY A 23 11.17 12.25 -30.40
N PHE A 24 10.21 12.30 -29.48
CA PHE A 24 9.11 11.33 -29.37
C PHE A 24 7.76 12.00 -29.66
N ASP A 25 7.47 12.28 -30.92
CA ASP A 25 6.24 12.98 -31.33
C ASP A 25 4.99 12.10 -31.24
N THR A 26 5.17 10.77 -31.25
CA THR A 26 4.09 9.76 -31.16
C THR A 26 4.31 8.84 -29.97
N GLY A 27 3.25 8.09 -29.56
CA GLY A 27 3.29 7.14 -28.45
C GLY A 27 3.04 7.79 -27.09
N TYR A 28 3.07 6.98 -26.03
CA TYR A 28 2.72 7.37 -24.66
C TYR A 28 3.98 7.55 -23.78
N TYR A 29 4.96 8.26 -24.29
CA TYR A 29 6.22 8.55 -23.58
C TYR A 29 6.05 9.74 -22.64
N LEU A 30 6.55 9.59 -21.43
CA LEU A 30 6.63 10.63 -20.41
C LEU A 30 7.98 10.53 -19.70
N GLU A 31 8.66 11.63 -19.50
CA GLU A 31 9.88 11.66 -18.70
C GLU A 31 9.57 11.24 -17.25
N PRO A 32 10.46 10.46 -16.61
CA PRO A 32 10.37 10.22 -15.17
C PRO A 32 10.25 11.54 -14.43
N THR A 33 9.22 11.67 -13.61
CA THR A 33 8.80 12.95 -13.03
C THR A 33 8.83 12.89 -11.51
N VAL A 34 9.43 13.89 -10.90
CA VAL A 34 9.42 14.10 -9.45
C VAL A 34 8.64 15.37 -9.13
N LEU A 35 7.62 15.22 -8.28
CA LEU A 35 6.83 16.33 -7.75
C LEU A 35 7.18 16.55 -6.28
N THR A 36 7.40 17.81 -5.90
CA THR A 36 7.58 18.24 -4.52
C THR A 36 6.53 19.28 -4.14
N GLU A 37 6.43 19.62 -2.87
CA GLU A 37 5.46 20.61 -2.36
C GLU A 37 4.01 20.30 -2.76
N VAL A 38 3.71 19.02 -3.01
CA VAL A 38 2.38 18.59 -3.43
C VAL A 38 1.40 18.81 -2.28
N PRO A 39 0.32 19.60 -2.49
CA PRO A 39 -0.71 19.77 -1.45
C PRO A 39 -1.36 18.43 -1.12
N LEU A 40 -1.58 18.16 0.19
CA LEU A 40 -2.14 16.90 0.66
C LEU A 40 -3.55 16.61 0.13
N GLU A 41 -4.30 17.66 -0.21
CA GLU A 41 -5.66 17.54 -0.76
C GLU A 41 -5.69 17.45 -2.29
N SER A 42 -4.55 17.54 -2.96
CA SER A 42 -4.51 17.44 -4.41
C SER A 42 -4.67 16.01 -4.89
N ASN A 43 -5.27 15.84 -6.07
CA ASN A 43 -5.41 14.52 -6.69
C ASN A 43 -4.06 13.84 -6.92
N ALA A 44 -2.98 14.61 -7.14
CA ALA A 44 -1.64 14.03 -7.30
C ALA A 44 -1.13 13.35 -6.03
N TRP A 45 -1.62 13.73 -4.85
CA TRP A 45 -1.31 13.09 -3.57
C TRP A 45 -2.33 12.01 -3.19
N ARG A 46 -3.60 12.24 -3.49
CA ARG A 46 -4.71 11.37 -3.05
C ARG A 46 -4.98 10.20 -3.99
N GLU A 47 -4.72 10.37 -5.28
CA GLU A 47 -5.03 9.36 -6.31
C GLU A 47 -3.77 8.69 -6.83
N GLU A 48 -3.93 7.49 -7.35
CA GLU A 48 -2.85 6.78 -8.02
C GLU A 48 -2.61 7.37 -9.41
N ILE A 49 -1.42 7.96 -9.63
CA ILE A 49 -1.00 8.37 -10.95
C ILE A 49 -0.36 7.16 -11.65
N PHE A 50 -1.10 6.49 -12.49
CA PHE A 50 -0.58 5.35 -13.26
C PHE A 50 0.42 5.83 -14.31
N GLY A 51 1.68 6.07 -13.88
CA GLY A 51 2.74 6.59 -14.75
C GLY A 51 4.05 6.80 -13.97
N PRO A 52 5.12 7.20 -14.66
CA PRO A 52 6.44 7.40 -14.05
C PRO A 52 6.50 8.72 -13.27
N VAL A 53 5.67 8.86 -12.26
CA VAL A 53 5.55 10.05 -11.41
C VAL A 53 5.67 9.66 -9.95
N VAL A 54 6.51 10.36 -9.20
CA VAL A 54 6.63 10.20 -7.75
C VAL A 54 6.44 11.54 -7.05
N CYS A 55 5.65 11.55 -5.98
CA CYS A 55 5.51 12.70 -5.08
C CYS A 55 6.44 12.50 -3.89
N ILE A 56 7.22 13.51 -3.56
CA ILE A 56 8.14 13.50 -2.43
C ILE A 56 7.73 14.60 -1.44
N ARG A 57 7.65 14.21 -0.16
CA ARG A 57 7.36 15.13 0.93
C ARG A 57 8.32 14.89 2.09
N PRO A 58 8.98 15.93 2.62
CA PRO A 58 9.75 15.83 3.84
C PRO A 58 8.83 15.67 5.05
N PHE A 59 9.36 15.08 6.11
CA PHE A 59 8.75 15.01 7.43
C PHE A 59 9.78 15.35 8.50
N SER A 60 9.32 15.78 9.66
CA SER A 60 10.18 16.21 10.76
C SER A 60 10.27 15.18 11.89
N THR A 61 9.26 14.35 12.06
CA THR A 61 9.17 13.34 13.11
C THR A 61 8.72 12.00 12.58
N GLU A 62 9.05 10.93 13.30
CA GLU A 62 8.58 9.58 13.00
C GLU A 62 7.05 9.49 13.02
N ALA A 63 6.42 10.16 14.00
CA ALA A 63 4.96 10.18 14.12
C ALA A 63 4.32 10.83 12.88
N GLU A 64 4.84 11.95 12.43
CA GLU A 64 4.39 12.62 11.20
C GLU A 64 4.56 11.73 9.96
N ALA A 65 5.69 11.04 9.85
CA ALA A 65 5.92 10.11 8.73
C ALA A 65 4.88 8.98 8.71
N ILE A 66 4.55 8.40 9.86
CA ILE A 66 3.55 7.34 9.99
C ILE A 66 2.15 7.87 9.67
N GLU A 67 1.81 9.06 10.16
CA GLU A 67 0.53 9.71 9.89
C GLU A 67 0.35 9.96 8.39
N LEU A 68 1.33 10.61 7.75
CA LEU A 68 1.32 10.90 6.31
C LEU A 68 1.25 9.61 5.46
N ALA A 69 2.00 8.57 5.82
CA ALA A 69 1.97 7.31 5.10
C ALA A 69 0.62 6.58 5.23
N ASN A 70 -0.04 6.74 6.38
CA ASN A 70 -1.34 6.15 6.64
C ASN A 70 -2.52 7.00 6.14
N ASP A 71 -2.31 8.26 5.84
CA ASP A 71 -3.32 9.19 5.32
C ASP A 71 -3.55 8.97 3.81
N SER A 72 -4.02 7.77 3.49
CA SER A 72 -4.38 7.35 2.14
C SER A 72 -5.57 6.40 2.21
N ARG A 73 -6.44 6.45 1.22
CA ARG A 73 -7.51 5.45 1.05
C ARG A 73 -6.97 4.09 0.57
N PHE A 74 -5.75 4.05 0.08
CA PHE A 74 -5.06 2.84 -0.33
C PHE A 74 -4.19 2.26 0.78
N GLY A 75 -3.86 0.99 0.65
CA GLY A 75 -3.01 0.28 1.60
C GLY A 75 -2.50 -1.05 1.04
N LEU A 76 -2.03 -1.06 -0.22
CA LEU A 76 -1.46 -2.28 -0.79
C LEU A 76 -0.10 -2.58 -0.18
N ALA A 77 0.83 -1.65 -0.35
CA ALA A 77 2.21 -1.86 0.05
C ALA A 77 2.85 -0.58 0.60
N ALA A 78 3.83 -0.76 1.46
CA ALA A 78 4.68 0.30 1.98
C ALA A 78 6.12 -0.20 2.13
N ALA A 79 7.07 0.71 2.25
CA ALA A 79 8.44 0.38 2.58
C ALA A 79 9.01 1.39 3.58
N VAL A 80 9.87 0.92 4.46
CA VAL A 80 10.64 1.75 5.39
C VAL A 80 12.13 1.48 5.22
N MET A 81 12.92 2.54 5.12
CA MET A 81 14.36 2.48 5.00
C MET A 81 14.98 3.11 6.24
N SER A 82 15.71 2.34 7.02
CA SER A 82 16.39 2.83 8.23
C SER A 82 17.61 1.96 8.53
N LYS A 83 18.67 2.59 9.07
CA LYS A 83 19.82 1.87 9.63
C LYS A 83 19.55 1.35 11.05
N ASP A 84 18.50 1.82 11.70
CA ASP A 84 18.04 1.39 13.01
C ASP A 84 16.92 0.37 12.82
N ASP A 85 17.23 -0.90 13.03
CA ASP A 85 16.31 -2.01 12.81
C ASP A 85 15.11 -1.97 13.76
N VAL A 86 15.29 -1.54 15.00
CA VAL A 86 14.22 -1.40 15.98
C VAL A 86 13.23 -0.33 15.55
N ARG A 87 13.73 0.78 15.01
CA ARG A 87 12.90 1.82 14.42
C ARG A 87 12.18 1.31 13.18
N ALA A 88 12.90 0.63 12.29
CA ALA A 88 12.32 0.10 11.06
C ALA A 88 11.15 -0.84 11.36
N GLU A 89 11.29 -1.77 12.29
CA GLU A 89 10.22 -2.68 12.71
C GLU A 89 9.04 -1.93 13.35
N ARG A 90 9.30 -0.97 14.22
CA ARG A 90 8.26 -0.16 14.86
C ARG A 90 7.43 0.61 13.83
N VAL A 91 8.09 1.26 12.87
CA VAL A 91 7.43 2.01 11.79
C VAL A 91 6.68 1.07 10.86
N ALA A 92 7.29 -0.06 10.47
CA ALA A 92 6.63 -1.06 9.63
C ALA A 92 5.34 -1.59 10.26
N ASN A 93 5.35 -1.87 11.57
CA ASN A 93 4.17 -2.32 12.31
C ASN A 93 3.07 -1.25 12.42
N ALA A 94 3.43 0.02 12.34
CA ALA A 94 2.49 1.14 12.38
C ALA A 94 1.84 1.45 11.02
N PHE A 95 2.40 0.96 9.93
CA PHE A 95 1.84 1.18 8.59
C PHE A 95 0.58 0.35 8.36
N ARG A 96 -0.44 0.97 7.81
CA ARG A 96 -1.71 0.35 7.44
C ARG A 96 -1.69 -0.11 5.98
N ALA A 97 -0.79 -1.03 5.68
CA ALA A 97 -0.61 -1.66 4.38
C ALA A 97 -0.57 -3.18 4.52
N GLY A 98 -0.98 -3.89 3.49
CA GLY A 98 -1.01 -5.35 3.50
C GLY A 98 0.38 -5.97 3.36
N ILE A 99 1.30 -5.23 2.75
CA ILE A 99 2.70 -5.63 2.56
C ILE A 99 3.57 -4.48 3.05
N VAL A 100 4.55 -4.79 3.88
CA VAL A 100 5.53 -3.78 4.31
C VAL A 100 6.93 -4.37 4.18
N TRP A 101 7.77 -3.66 3.46
CA TRP A 101 9.17 -4.00 3.28
C TRP A 101 10.06 -3.17 4.19
N ILE A 102 11.10 -3.78 4.74
CA ILE A 102 12.13 -3.12 5.53
C ILE A 102 13.45 -3.18 4.76
N ASN A 103 14.05 -2.03 4.50
CA ASN A 103 15.32 -1.86 3.80
C ASN A 103 15.38 -2.52 2.40
N CYS A 104 14.22 -2.81 1.83
CA CYS A 104 14.07 -3.32 0.46
C CYS A 104 12.74 -2.81 -0.13
N SER A 105 12.51 -3.09 -1.39
CA SER A 105 11.24 -2.77 -2.05
C SER A 105 10.95 -3.81 -3.12
N GLN A 106 9.70 -4.26 -3.18
CA GLN A 106 9.11 -5.13 -4.19
C GLN A 106 9.52 -6.61 -4.25
N PRO A 107 10.33 -7.21 -3.36
CA PRO A 107 10.45 -8.65 -3.39
C PRO A 107 9.09 -9.31 -3.12
N THR A 108 8.75 -10.29 -3.94
CA THR A 108 7.51 -11.07 -3.83
C THR A 108 7.87 -12.54 -3.67
N PHE A 109 7.28 -13.19 -2.68
CA PHE A 109 7.51 -14.59 -2.36
C PHE A 109 6.20 -15.36 -2.49
N THR A 110 6.24 -16.50 -3.16
CA THR A 110 5.05 -17.36 -3.34
C THR A 110 4.52 -17.92 -2.02
N GLU A 111 5.35 -17.99 -1.00
CA GLU A 111 5.02 -18.47 0.34
C GLU A 111 4.41 -17.39 1.24
N ALA A 112 4.56 -16.11 0.88
CA ALA A 112 4.07 -14.98 1.67
C ALA A 112 2.72 -14.47 1.13
N PRO A 113 1.80 -14.03 2.01
CA PRO A 113 0.52 -13.51 1.56
C PRO A 113 0.70 -12.20 0.79
N TRP A 114 -0.03 -12.06 -0.29
CA TRP A 114 -0.12 -10.84 -1.10
C TRP A 114 -1.52 -10.27 -1.06
N GLY A 115 -1.68 -9.00 -0.77
CA GLY A 115 -2.96 -8.31 -0.80
C GLY A 115 -2.96 -7.04 0.03
N GLY A 116 -3.95 -6.18 -0.19
CA GLY A 116 -4.03 -4.85 0.37
C GLY A 116 -4.95 -4.72 1.60
N TYR A 117 -4.84 -3.54 2.21
CA TYR A 117 -5.79 -2.99 3.18
C TYR A 117 -6.64 -1.93 2.47
N LYS A 118 -7.68 -1.47 3.14
CA LYS A 118 -8.52 -0.36 2.71
C LYS A 118 -9.07 -0.61 1.28
N GLU A 119 -9.06 0.40 0.41
CA GLU A 119 -9.56 0.29 -0.96
C GLU A 119 -8.63 -0.47 -1.93
N SER A 120 -7.42 -0.82 -1.48
CA SER A 120 -6.52 -1.69 -2.28
C SER A 120 -6.98 -3.13 -2.37
N GLY A 121 -8.05 -3.51 -1.67
CA GLY A 121 -8.72 -4.79 -1.83
C GLY A 121 -8.91 -5.57 -0.54
N ILE A 122 -9.61 -6.69 -0.67
CA ILE A 122 -9.92 -7.65 0.39
C ILE A 122 -9.34 -9.02 0.04
N GLY A 123 -9.13 -9.84 1.06
CA GLY A 123 -8.55 -11.18 0.87
C GLY A 123 -7.03 -11.15 0.71
N ARG A 124 -6.48 -12.31 0.47
CA ARG A 124 -5.05 -12.51 0.24
C ARG A 124 -4.85 -13.57 -0.84
N GLU A 125 -3.86 -13.34 -1.69
CA GLU A 125 -3.29 -14.32 -2.62
C GLU A 125 -1.96 -14.82 -2.06
N LEU A 126 -1.43 -15.86 -2.66
CA LEU A 126 -0.16 -16.49 -2.31
C LEU A 126 -0.14 -17.08 -0.88
N GLY A 127 0.88 -17.88 -0.61
CA GLY A 127 1.03 -18.58 0.64
C GLY A 127 -0.18 -19.44 1.02
N ARG A 128 -0.27 -19.79 2.30
CA ARG A 128 -1.40 -20.53 2.85
C ARG A 128 -2.74 -19.79 2.68
N TRP A 129 -2.73 -18.49 2.87
CA TRP A 129 -3.95 -17.66 2.79
C TRP A 129 -4.55 -17.64 1.39
N GLY A 130 -3.70 -17.66 0.35
CA GLY A 130 -4.15 -17.79 -1.03
C GLY A 130 -4.82 -19.14 -1.29
N LEU A 131 -4.23 -20.23 -0.78
CA LEU A 131 -4.81 -21.56 -0.91
C LEU A 131 -6.17 -21.67 -0.19
N GLU A 132 -6.32 -21.05 0.96
CA GLU A 132 -7.56 -21.08 1.76
C GLU A 132 -8.76 -20.49 1.00
N ASN A 133 -8.57 -19.62 0.03
CA ASN A 133 -9.65 -19.11 -0.82
C ASN A 133 -10.31 -20.20 -1.71
N TYR A 134 -9.61 -21.31 -1.94
CA TYR A 134 -10.07 -22.43 -2.77
C TYR A 134 -10.51 -23.64 -1.96
N LEU A 135 -10.55 -23.51 -0.64
CA LEU A 135 -10.93 -24.57 0.30
C LEU A 135 -12.21 -24.21 1.05
N GLU A 136 -13.03 -25.21 1.30
CA GLU A 136 -14.20 -25.08 2.14
C GLU A 136 -13.93 -25.63 3.54
N THR A 137 -14.25 -24.86 4.56
CA THR A 137 -14.12 -25.28 5.95
C THR A 137 -15.31 -26.13 6.35
N LYS A 138 -15.05 -27.35 6.85
CA LYS A 138 -16.06 -28.24 7.43
C LYS A 138 -15.79 -28.44 8.91
N GLN A 139 -16.78 -28.18 9.74
CA GLN A 139 -16.75 -28.52 11.15
C GLN A 139 -17.45 -29.87 11.36
N ILE A 140 -16.78 -30.79 12.06
CA ILE A 140 -17.37 -32.07 12.51
C ILE A 140 -17.31 -32.08 14.02
N THR A 141 -18.48 -32.11 14.66
CA THR A 141 -18.60 -32.19 16.12
C THR A 141 -19.22 -33.52 16.52
N ARG A 142 -18.58 -34.24 17.44
CA ARG A 142 -19.06 -35.50 17.98
C ARG A 142 -19.27 -35.35 19.48
N LEU A 143 -20.45 -35.72 19.96
CA LEU A 143 -20.68 -35.90 21.39
C LEU A 143 -19.95 -37.18 21.86
N ALA A 144 -18.95 -37.00 22.73
CA ALA A 144 -18.10 -38.09 23.22
C ALA A 144 -18.55 -38.65 24.58
N THR A 145 -19.48 -38.00 25.28
CA THR A 145 -20.00 -38.40 26.59
C THR A 145 -21.48 -38.75 26.48
N GLY A 146 -21.96 -39.62 27.35
CA GLY A 146 -23.41 -39.93 27.48
C GLY A 146 -24.20 -38.86 28.26
N GLU A 147 -23.52 -37.76 28.65
CA GLU A 147 -24.16 -36.68 29.40
C GLU A 147 -25.02 -35.82 28.47
N LYS A 148 -26.15 -35.36 29.00
CA LYS A 148 -27.05 -34.48 28.26
C LYS A 148 -26.37 -33.14 27.99
N TRP A 149 -26.23 -32.78 26.75
CA TRP A 149 -25.76 -31.45 26.37
C TRP A 149 -26.85 -30.40 26.63
N GLY A 150 -26.67 -29.59 27.65
CA GLY A 150 -27.66 -28.68 28.21
C GLY A 150 -28.11 -27.50 27.36
N TRP A 151 -27.78 -27.42 26.08
CA TRP A 151 -28.09 -26.24 25.26
C TRP A 151 -29.62 -26.03 25.07
N TYR A 152 -30.42 -27.11 24.99
CA TYR A 152 -31.84 -26.99 24.76
C TYR A 152 -32.68 -27.66 25.89
N ILE A 153 -32.09 -27.94 27.03
CA ILE A 153 -32.78 -28.62 28.11
C ILE A 153 -33.03 -27.61 29.22
N LYS A 154 -34.30 -27.30 29.42
CA LYS A 154 -34.80 -26.78 30.68
C LYS A 154 -34.96 -27.90 31.69
#